data_c2ba11859b1b6f24cae4381fcd6ee8df
#
_entry.id   c2ba11859b1b6f24cae4381fcd6ee8df
#
_cell.length_a   1.000
_cell.length_b   1.000
_cell.length_c   1.000
_cell.angle_alpha   90.00
_cell.angle_beta   90.00
_cell.angle_gamma   90.00
#
_symmetry.space_group_name_H-M   'P 1'
#
loop_
_entity.id
_entity.type
_entity.pdbx_description
1 polymer ?
#
loop_
_entity_poly.entity_id
_entity_poly.type
_entity_poly.pdbx_seq_one_letter_code
_entity_poly.pdbx_strand_id
1 'polypeptide(L)'
;MANRFERGLMGLSSPPHIRNDTTVATLSAASAFAAGDCTSASSAMKLSAVDRCIELISDSIGKLPIYIQDRDSRNRVQHELNRLLTVRPNEAQTPTDFKKHIEANRLAGNGYALIVRDPVTLKPQELISVPHELVYPYLDNDGHVWYRLIHPFTGSVSTVHRADMIHVMAYSHNGYKGISVLERASEVIAAARASQQYNLNYYANGGQPGGVLETEADLSGTKTITLADGKEISVSKKDLIRREWEKRHS
;
A
#
# COMPACT_ATOMS: atom_id res chain seq x y z
N MET A 1 28.41 3.04 -15.41
CA MET A 1 27.27 2.55 -16.22
C MET A 1 25.99 2.98 -15.52
N ALA A 2 25.15 3.81 -16.14
CA ALA A 2 23.87 4.23 -15.57
C ALA A 2 22.99 3.00 -15.39
N ASN A 3 22.34 2.90 -14.23
CA ASN A 3 21.41 1.82 -13.93
C ASN A 3 20.28 1.85 -15.00
N ARG A 4 19.72 0.69 -15.30
CA ARG A 4 18.67 0.48 -16.30
C ARG A 4 17.45 1.39 -16.12
N PHE A 5 17.11 1.64 -14.86
CA PHE A 5 16.05 2.56 -14.46
C PHE A 5 16.37 4.02 -14.84
N GLU A 6 17.62 4.42 -14.69
CA GLU A 6 18.09 5.77 -15.06
C GLU A 6 18.07 5.99 -16.58
N ARG A 7 18.36 4.98 -17.37
CA ARG A 7 18.26 5.06 -18.84
C ARG A 7 16.86 5.37 -19.34
N GLY A 8 15.84 4.83 -18.67
CA GLY A 8 14.44 5.11 -18.97
C GLY A 8 14.03 6.56 -18.68
N LEU A 9 14.75 7.23 -17.77
CA LEU A 9 14.44 8.59 -17.35
C LEU A 9 15.22 9.67 -18.13
N MET A 10 16.29 9.32 -18.83
CA MET A 10 17.15 10.28 -19.56
C MET A 10 16.49 10.96 -20.77
N GLY A 11 15.34 10.47 -21.24
CA GLY A 11 14.60 11.05 -22.38
C GLY A 11 13.37 11.86 -21.99
N LEU A 12 13.15 12.12 -20.70
CA LEU A 12 11.94 12.78 -20.23
C LEU A 12 12.02 14.29 -20.30
N SER A 13 10.92 14.93 -20.72
CA SER A 13 10.79 16.38 -20.85
C SER A 13 10.90 17.10 -19.49
N SER A 14 11.33 18.37 -19.52
CA SER A 14 11.44 19.20 -18.31
C SER A 14 10.11 19.32 -17.57
N PRO A 15 10.12 19.28 -16.22
CA PRO A 15 8.89 19.30 -15.43
C PRO A 15 8.18 20.66 -15.54
N PRO A 16 6.85 20.66 -15.66
CA PRO A 16 6.04 21.87 -15.54
C PRO A 16 6.05 22.42 -14.12
N HIS A 17 5.75 23.70 -13.94
CA HIS A 17 5.61 24.33 -12.64
C HIS A 17 4.54 23.64 -11.79
N ILE A 18 4.92 23.21 -10.59
CA ILE A 18 4.05 22.49 -9.66
C ILE A 18 3.14 23.47 -8.93
N ARG A 19 1.83 23.28 -9.04
CA ARG A 19 0.88 23.85 -8.09
C ARG A 19 1.00 23.09 -6.77
N ASN A 20 1.38 23.77 -5.70
CA ASN A 20 1.42 23.18 -4.35
C ASN A 20 -0.02 22.97 -3.86
N ASP A 21 -0.67 21.89 -4.26
CA ASP A 21 -1.84 21.37 -3.56
C ASP A 21 -1.37 20.59 -2.32
N THR A 22 -1.01 21.34 -1.30
CA THR A 22 -0.78 20.85 0.06
C THR A 22 -2.11 20.62 0.76
N THR A 23 -2.98 19.80 0.23
CA THR A 23 -4.00 19.13 1.05
C THR A 23 -3.51 17.70 1.29
N VAL A 24 -2.42 17.58 2.04
CA VAL A 24 -2.23 16.39 2.86
C VAL A 24 -3.33 16.47 3.89
N ALA A 25 -4.40 15.66 3.70
CA ALA A 25 -5.36 15.42 4.75
C ALA A 25 -4.55 14.89 5.95
N THR A 26 -4.33 15.74 6.94
CA THR A 26 -3.86 15.34 8.25
C THR A 26 -4.97 14.51 8.86
N LEU A 27 -4.95 13.20 8.59
CA LEU A 27 -5.65 12.23 9.40
C LEU A 27 -5.19 12.48 10.84
N SER A 28 -6.12 12.88 11.70
CA SER A 28 -5.80 13.15 13.10
C SER A 28 -5.12 11.92 13.70
N ALA A 29 -4.07 12.12 14.48
CA ALA A 29 -3.31 11.05 15.14
C ALA A 29 -4.20 10.07 15.94
N ALA A 30 -5.38 10.52 16.37
CA ALA A 30 -6.37 9.67 17.05
C ALA A 30 -6.98 8.58 16.17
N SER A 31 -7.20 8.84 14.87
CA SER A 31 -7.73 7.82 13.95
C SER A 31 -6.64 6.79 13.54
N ALA A 32 -5.37 7.20 13.52
CA ALA A 32 -4.26 6.30 13.28
C ALA A 32 -4.05 5.30 14.43
N PHE A 33 -4.28 5.71 15.67
CA PHE A 33 -4.22 4.83 16.84
C PHE A 33 -5.37 3.82 16.92
N ALA A 34 -6.59 4.21 16.50
CA ALA A 34 -7.76 3.33 16.48
C ALA A 34 -7.72 2.32 15.31
N ALA A 35 -7.12 2.69 14.18
CA ALA A 35 -7.01 1.83 13.00
C ALA A 35 -5.81 0.86 13.03
N GLY A 36 -4.92 0.96 14.04
CA GLY A 36 -3.77 0.08 14.23
C GLY A 36 -3.10 -0.28 12.91
N ASP A 37 -2.20 0.56 12.42
CA ASP A 37 -1.24 0.30 11.31
C ASP A 37 -1.74 -0.53 10.09
N CYS A 38 -3.07 -0.56 9.87
CA CYS A 38 -3.73 -1.35 8.81
C CYS A 38 -3.86 -0.59 7.48
N THR A 39 -3.36 0.63 7.40
CA THR A 39 -3.49 1.49 6.21
C THR A 39 -2.48 1.17 5.10
N SER A 40 -1.41 0.43 5.39
CA SER A 40 -0.45 0.01 4.37
C SER A 40 -0.83 -1.34 3.76
N ALA A 41 -0.62 -1.49 2.44
CA ALA A 41 -0.83 -2.75 1.73
C ALA A 41 0.01 -3.89 2.34
N SER A 42 1.24 -3.62 2.74
CA SER A 42 2.14 -4.58 3.39
C SER A 42 1.60 -5.07 4.74
N SER A 43 0.92 -4.20 5.47
CA SER A 43 0.29 -4.55 6.74
C SER A 43 -0.95 -5.43 6.54
N ALA A 44 -1.78 -5.15 5.54
CA ALA A 44 -2.96 -5.94 5.20
C ALA A 44 -2.58 -7.35 4.70
N MET A 45 -1.50 -7.49 3.94
CA MET A 45 -0.99 -8.76 3.43
C MET A 45 -0.49 -9.73 4.52
N LYS A 46 -0.29 -9.27 5.77
CA LYS A 46 0.00 -10.17 6.89
C LYS A 46 -1.19 -11.08 7.26
N LEU A 47 -2.39 -10.76 6.79
CA LEU A 47 -3.51 -11.68 6.84
C LEU A 47 -3.45 -12.63 5.65
N SER A 48 -3.27 -13.92 5.89
CA SER A 48 -3.15 -14.95 4.86
C SER A 48 -4.34 -14.99 3.89
N ALA A 49 -5.53 -14.67 4.36
CA ALA A 49 -6.72 -14.58 3.51
C ALA A 49 -6.62 -13.43 2.50
N VAL A 50 -6.14 -12.25 2.92
CA VAL A 50 -5.95 -11.08 2.04
C VAL A 50 -4.86 -11.36 1.01
N ASP A 51 -3.72 -11.88 1.47
CA ASP A 51 -2.59 -12.25 0.61
C ASP A 51 -3.03 -13.26 -0.45
N ARG A 52 -3.73 -14.31 -0.05
CA ARG A 52 -4.25 -15.33 -0.97
C ARG A 52 -5.25 -14.78 -1.98
N CYS A 53 -6.11 -13.83 -1.60
CA CYS A 53 -7.02 -13.17 -2.53
C CYS A 53 -6.26 -12.36 -3.60
N ILE A 54 -5.26 -11.59 -3.18
CA ILE A 54 -4.41 -10.81 -4.10
C ILE A 54 -3.68 -11.74 -5.05
N GLU A 55 -3.05 -12.79 -4.53
CA GLU A 55 -2.34 -13.79 -5.33
C GLU A 55 -3.26 -14.45 -6.36
N LEU A 56 -4.44 -14.92 -5.95
CA LEU A 56 -5.38 -15.60 -6.83
C LEU A 56 -5.87 -14.71 -7.97
N ILE A 57 -6.22 -13.45 -7.66
CA ILE A 57 -6.69 -12.49 -8.68
C ILE A 57 -5.54 -12.15 -9.65
N SER A 58 -4.36 -11.86 -9.10
CA SER A 58 -3.17 -11.50 -9.91
C SER A 58 -2.72 -12.65 -10.80
N ASP A 59 -2.77 -13.88 -10.30
CA ASP A 59 -2.47 -15.09 -11.06
C ASP A 59 -3.47 -15.32 -12.20
N SER A 60 -4.74 -15.10 -11.93
CA SER A 60 -5.79 -15.25 -12.92
C SER A 60 -5.60 -14.27 -14.08
N ILE A 61 -5.32 -13.00 -13.77
CA ILE A 61 -5.03 -11.98 -14.79
C ILE A 61 -3.69 -12.26 -15.49
N GLY A 62 -2.67 -12.70 -14.75
CA GLY A 62 -1.36 -13.04 -15.29
C GLY A 62 -1.41 -14.11 -16.39
N LYS A 63 -2.31 -15.07 -16.27
CA LYS A 63 -2.50 -16.17 -17.23
C LYS A 63 -3.27 -15.77 -18.49
N LEU A 64 -3.98 -14.63 -18.49
CA LEU A 64 -4.75 -14.20 -19.66
C LEU A 64 -3.81 -13.79 -20.80
N PRO A 65 -4.09 -14.23 -22.04
CA PRO A 65 -3.32 -13.79 -23.18
C PRO A 65 -3.63 -12.33 -23.53
N ILE A 66 -2.58 -11.56 -23.86
CA ILE A 66 -2.70 -10.23 -24.42
C ILE A 66 -2.28 -10.26 -25.88
N TYR A 67 -3.03 -9.63 -26.75
CA TYR A 67 -2.72 -9.50 -28.17
C TYR A 67 -3.20 -8.16 -28.69
N ILE A 68 -2.55 -7.68 -29.75
CA ILE A 68 -2.95 -6.47 -30.46
C ILE A 68 -3.97 -6.86 -31.54
N GLN A 69 -5.06 -6.11 -31.59
CA GLN A 69 -6.17 -6.34 -32.48
C GLN A 69 -6.41 -5.07 -33.30
N ASP A 70 -6.68 -5.21 -34.58
CA ASP A 70 -7.11 -4.13 -35.42
C ASP A 70 -8.51 -3.67 -35.01
N ARG A 71 -8.72 -2.35 -34.96
CA ARG A 71 -9.96 -1.75 -34.47
C ARG A 71 -11.19 -2.08 -35.34
N ASP A 72 -10.97 -2.09 -36.64
CA ASP A 72 -12.07 -2.20 -37.60
C ASP A 72 -12.38 -3.68 -37.91
N SER A 73 -11.36 -4.46 -38.25
CA SER A 73 -11.51 -5.87 -38.61
C SER A 73 -11.62 -6.81 -37.42
N ARG A 74 -11.24 -6.35 -36.20
CA ARG A 74 -11.11 -7.17 -34.99
C ARG A 74 -10.19 -8.37 -35.12
N ASN A 75 -9.38 -8.43 -36.16
CA ASN A 75 -8.40 -9.47 -36.34
C ASN A 75 -7.12 -9.19 -35.54
N ARG A 76 -6.45 -10.26 -35.14
CA ARG A 76 -5.12 -10.14 -34.50
C ARG A 76 -4.11 -9.65 -35.52
N VAL A 77 -3.35 -8.62 -35.14
CA VAL A 77 -2.35 -8.00 -36.00
C VAL A 77 -0.97 -8.28 -35.44
N GLN A 78 -0.04 -8.61 -36.33
CA GLN A 78 1.39 -8.68 -36.00
C GLN A 78 1.92 -7.25 -35.88
N HIS A 79 2.35 -6.88 -34.65
CA HIS A 79 2.86 -5.55 -34.36
C HIS A 79 4.14 -5.68 -33.52
N GLU A 80 5.07 -4.74 -33.64
CA GLU A 80 6.34 -4.75 -32.89
C GLU A 80 6.14 -4.85 -31.37
N LEU A 81 5.09 -4.23 -30.84
CA LEU A 81 4.73 -4.28 -29.43
C LEU A 81 4.32 -5.68 -28.94
N ASN A 82 3.95 -6.59 -29.84
CA ASN A 82 3.61 -7.96 -29.44
C ASN A 82 4.77 -8.62 -28.69
N ARG A 83 6.02 -8.34 -29.09
CA ARG A 83 7.22 -8.84 -28.41
C ARG A 83 7.25 -8.44 -26.93
N LEU A 84 6.95 -7.17 -26.63
CA LEU A 84 6.95 -6.65 -25.25
C LEU A 84 5.81 -7.23 -24.42
N LEU A 85 4.66 -7.49 -25.03
CA LEU A 85 3.47 -7.94 -24.31
C LEU A 85 3.43 -9.47 -24.15
N THR A 86 3.98 -10.24 -25.09
CA THR A 86 3.82 -11.70 -25.14
C THR A 86 5.11 -12.49 -24.94
N VAL A 87 6.27 -11.92 -25.28
CA VAL A 87 7.55 -12.60 -25.19
C VAL A 87 8.39 -12.11 -24.01
N ARG A 88 8.65 -10.80 -23.94
CA ARG A 88 9.53 -10.25 -22.92
C ARG A 88 9.32 -8.75 -22.72
N PRO A 89 8.67 -8.31 -21.64
CA PRO A 89 8.48 -6.88 -21.33
C PRO A 89 9.79 -6.18 -20.97
N ASN A 90 10.67 -6.86 -20.22
CA ASN A 90 12.00 -6.39 -19.80
C ASN A 90 12.91 -7.59 -19.51
N GLU A 91 14.19 -7.35 -19.15
CA GLU A 91 15.14 -8.46 -18.88
C GLU A 91 14.83 -9.27 -17.61
N ALA A 92 14.13 -8.66 -16.65
CA ALA A 92 13.92 -9.25 -15.32
C ALA A 92 12.62 -10.05 -15.21
N GLN A 93 11.61 -9.73 -16.03
CA GLN A 93 10.26 -10.26 -15.86
C GLN A 93 9.76 -11.01 -17.07
N THR A 94 9.03 -12.10 -16.84
CA THR A 94 8.20 -12.73 -17.87
C THR A 94 6.93 -11.91 -18.10
N PRO A 95 6.22 -12.10 -19.24
CA PRO A 95 4.94 -11.44 -19.48
C PRO A 95 3.90 -11.75 -18.41
N THR A 96 3.93 -12.94 -17.84
CA THR A 96 3.03 -13.36 -16.76
C THR A 96 3.35 -12.61 -15.48
N ASP A 97 4.64 -12.59 -15.08
CA ASP A 97 5.05 -11.88 -13.85
C ASP A 97 4.81 -10.37 -13.95
N PHE A 98 5.03 -9.78 -15.11
CA PHE A 98 4.74 -8.38 -15.37
C PHE A 98 3.25 -8.05 -15.15
N LYS A 99 2.36 -8.86 -15.72
CA LYS A 99 0.90 -8.69 -15.54
C LYS A 99 0.47 -8.90 -14.09
N LYS A 100 0.99 -9.93 -13.43
CA LYS A 100 0.75 -10.19 -12.01
C LYS A 100 1.17 -9.01 -11.15
N HIS A 101 2.35 -8.47 -11.38
CA HIS A 101 2.87 -7.34 -10.61
C HIS A 101 2.02 -6.08 -10.80
N ILE A 102 1.58 -5.77 -12.02
CA ILE A 102 0.69 -4.65 -12.29
C ILE A 102 -0.66 -4.85 -11.59
N GLU A 103 -1.23 -6.05 -11.65
CA GLU A 103 -2.52 -6.34 -11.04
C GLU A 103 -2.46 -6.30 -9.51
N ALA A 104 -1.42 -6.87 -8.89
CA ALA A 104 -1.22 -6.79 -7.45
C ALA A 104 -1.12 -5.33 -6.97
N ASN A 105 -0.37 -4.49 -7.69
CA ASN A 105 -0.28 -3.06 -7.40
C ASN A 105 -1.61 -2.32 -7.64
N ARG A 106 -2.39 -2.72 -8.67
CA ARG A 106 -3.72 -2.17 -8.91
C ARG A 106 -4.68 -2.46 -7.75
N LEU A 107 -4.63 -3.64 -7.18
CA LEU A 107 -5.42 -3.98 -5.99
C LEU A 107 -5.00 -3.15 -4.77
N ALA A 108 -3.72 -2.80 -4.66
CA ALA A 108 -3.21 -1.85 -3.69
C ALA A 108 -3.51 -0.37 -4.03
N GLY A 109 -4.16 -0.11 -5.16
CA GLY A 109 -4.63 1.22 -5.60
C GLY A 109 -4.34 1.53 -7.05
N ASN A 110 -3.10 1.39 -7.51
CA ASN A 110 -2.69 1.78 -8.86
C ASN A 110 -1.57 0.86 -9.37
N GLY A 111 -1.76 0.29 -10.55
CA GLY A 111 -0.71 -0.42 -11.26
C GLY A 111 0.01 0.51 -12.24
N TYR A 112 1.34 0.55 -12.17
CA TYR A 112 2.16 1.40 -13.02
C TYR A 112 3.19 0.61 -13.80
N ALA A 113 3.40 1.00 -15.06
CA ALA A 113 4.55 0.56 -15.81
C ALA A 113 5.15 1.72 -16.61
N LEU A 114 6.46 1.93 -16.45
CA LEU A 114 7.24 2.90 -17.20
C LEU A 114 7.54 2.34 -18.59
N ILE A 115 7.30 3.14 -19.63
CA ILE A 115 7.65 2.83 -21.00
C ILE A 115 9.03 3.40 -21.28
N VAL A 116 10.01 2.52 -21.43
CA VAL A 116 11.36 2.90 -21.85
C VAL A 116 11.42 2.93 -23.37
N ARG A 117 11.76 4.10 -23.93
CA ARG A 117 11.85 4.28 -25.37
C ARG A 117 13.29 4.33 -25.84
N ASP A 118 13.51 3.92 -27.07
CA ASP A 118 14.74 4.16 -27.78
C ASP A 118 14.94 5.67 -28.00
N PRO A 119 16.09 6.25 -27.64
CA PRO A 119 16.30 7.70 -27.75
C PRO A 119 16.32 8.23 -29.19
N VAL A 120 16.55 7.37 -30.17
CA VAL A 120 16.64 7.76 -31.60
C VAL A 120 15.29 7.55 -32.31
N THR A 121 14.71 6.36 -32.13
CA THR A 121 13.48 5.96 -32.86
C THR A 121 12.21 6.28 -32.11
N LEU A 122 12.30 6.63 -30.82
CA LEU A 122 11.18 6.85 -29.88
C LEU A 122 10.25 5.63 -29.72
N LYS A 123 10.62 4.47 -30.27
CA LYS A 123 9.85 3.25 -30.15
C LYS A 123 10.00 2.64 -28.74
N PRO A 124 8.94 2.05 -28.18
CA PRO A 124 9.03 1.34 -26.91
C PRO A 124 10.00 0.15 -27.00
N GLN A 125 10.99 0.13 -26.12
CA GLN A 125 11.97 -0.96 -26.02
C GLN A 125 11.69 -1.90 -24.86
N GLU A 126 11.27 -1.33 -23.71
CA GLU A 126 11.01 -2.08 -22.49
C GLU A 126 9.82 -1.52 -21.74
N LEU A 127 9.17 -2.39 -20.97
CA LEU A 127 8.13 -2.04 -20.01
C LEU A 127 8.61 -2.43 -18.62
N ILE A 128 8.78 -1.45 -17.73
CA ILE A 128 9.25 -1.66 -16.36
C ILE A 128 8.08 -1.45 -15.42
N SER A 129 7.62 -2.51 -14.75
CA SER A 129 6.60 -2.39 -13.71
C SER A 129 7.18 -1.67 -12.49
N VAL A 130 6.42 -0.70 -11.96
CA VAL A 130 6.84 0.14 -10.84
C VAL A 130 5.89 -0.06 -9.67
N PRO A 131 6.40 -0.26 -8.43
CA PRO A 131 5.56 -0.31 -7.25
C PRO A 131 4.72 0.95 -7.08
N HIS A 132 3.46 0.80 -6.68
CA HIS A 132 2.53 1.93 -6.55
C HIS A 132 2.98 2.97 -5.52
N GLU A 133 3.75 2.56 -4.51
CA GLU A 133 4.29 3.43 -3.46
C GLU A 133 5.32 4.44 -3.97
N LEU A 134 5.94 4.17 -5.12
CA LEU A 134 6.98 5.01 -5.71
C LEU A 134 6.45 5.98 -6.76
N VAL A 135 5.15 5.95 -7.06
CA VAL A 135 4.55 6.77 -8.13
C VAL A 135 3.40 7.60 -7.58
N TYR A 136 3.49 8.92 -7.76
CA TYR A 136 2.48 9.88 -7.32
C TYR A 136 1.91 10.63 -8.54
N PRO A 137 0.68 10.30 -8.96
CA PRO A 137 0.01 11.04 -10.04
C PRO A 137 -0.43 12.41 -9.54
N TYR A 138 -0.26 13.43 -10.36
CA TYR A 138 -0.74 14.78 -10.10
C TYR A 138 -1.20 15.45 -11.39
N LEU A 139 -1.98 16.52 -11.27
CA LEU A 139 -2.39 17.35 -12.38
C LEU A 139 -1.51 18.60 -12.45
N ASP A 140 -1.10 18.98 -13.65
CA ASP A 140 -0.48 20.27 -13.88
C ASP A 140 -1.52 21.41 -13.93
N ASN A 141 -1.06 22.65 -14.18
CA ASN A 141 -1.97 23.79 -14.24
C ASN A 141 -2.98 23.74 -15.40
N ASP A 142 -2.67 22.98 -16.43
CA ASP A 142 -3.49 22.79 -17.65
C ASP A 142 -4.40 21.58 -17.55
N GLY A 143 -4.35 20.85 -16.42
CA GLY A 143 -5.17 19.64 -16.18
C GLY A 143 -4.61 18.36 -16.80
N HIS A 144 -3.36 18.35 -17.25
CA HIS A 144 -2.70 17.14 -17.74
C HIS A 144 -2.16 16.30 -16.59
N VAL A 145 -2.26 14.98 -16.73
CA VAL A 145 -1.75 14.03 -15.73
C VAL A 145 -0.26 13.83 -15.92
N TRP A 146 0.48 14.05 -14.86
CA TRP A 146 1.90 13.76 -14.72
C TRP A 146 2.14 12.83 -13.56
N TYR A 147 3.29 12.14 -13.56
CA TYR A 147 3.66 11.21 -12.51
C TYR A 147 4.99 11.62 -11.90
N ARG A 148 5.02 11.78 -10.59
CA ARG A 148 6.26 11.91 -9.83
C ARG A 148 6.71 10.50 -9.46
N LEU A 149 7.89 10.13 -9.94
CA LEU A 149 8.48 8.81 -9.74
C LEU A 149 9.68 8.93 -8.80
N ILE A 150 9.68 8.18 -7.72
CA ILE A 150 10.80 8.09 -6.77
C ILE A 150 11.66 6.89 -7.16
N HIS A 151 12.95 7.12 -7.38
CA HIS A 151 13.88 6.06 -7.72
C HIS A 151 14.15 5.18 -6.48
N PRO A 152 13.95 3.84 -6.54
CA PRO A 152 13.98 2.98 -5.36
C PRO A 152 15.34 2.89 -4.66
N PHE A 153 16.46 3.13 -5.37
CA PHE A 153 17.81 3.01 -4.81
C PHE A 153 18.44 4.35 -4.46
N THR A 154 18.19 5.38 -5.25
CA THR A 154 18.82 6.70 -5.07
C THR A 154 17.93 7.68 -4.33
N GLY A 155 16.63 7.43 -4.22
CA GLY A 155 15.64 8.35 -3.70
C GLY A 155 15.43 9.60 -4.58
N SER A 156 16.10 9.68 -5.74
CA SER A 156 15.91 10.81 -6.66
C SER A 156 14.49 10.84 -7.22
N VAL A 157 13.96 12.03 -7.41
CA VAL A 157 12.61 12.25 -7.92
C VAL A 157 12.69 12.65 -9.39
N SER A 158 11.95 11.92 -10.22
CA SER A 158 11.82 12.23 -11.64
C SER A 158 10.35 12.47 -11.99
N THR A 159 10.11 13.29 -13.00
CA THR A 159 8.77 13.56 -13.52
C THR A 159 8.58 12.82 -14.84
N VAL A 160 7.49 12.07 -14.94
CA VAL A 160 7.15 11.25 -16.11
C VAL A 160 5.85 11.76 -16.71
N HIS A 161 5.84 11.96 -18.02
CA HIS A 161 4.63 12.35 -18.74
C HIS A 161 3.70 11.13 -18.92
N ARG A 162 2.40 11.39 -19.05
CA ARG A 162 1.39 10.34 -19.26
C ARG A 162 1.67 9.43 -20.47
N ALA A 163 2.32 9.95 -21.51
CA ALA A 163 2.65 9.18 -22.71
C ALA A 163 3.70 8.07 -22.46
N ASP A 164 4.47 8.19 -21.37
CA ASP A 164 5.55 7.26 -21.02
C ASP A 164 5.21 6.43 -19.78
N MET A 165 3.96 6.47 -19.33
CA MET A 165 3.47 5.70 -18.19
C MET A 165 2.18 4.95 -18.55
N ILE A 166 2.21 3.63 -18.41
CA ILE A 166 0.98 2.84 -18.37
C ILE A 166 0.43 2.93 -16.96
N HIS A 167 -0.80 3.41 -16.82
CA HIS A 167 -1.47 3.53 -15.53
C HIS A 167 -2.79 2.75 -15.55
N VAL A 168 -2.86 1.70 -14.75
CA VAL A 168 -4.04 0.87 -14.54
C VAL A 168 -4.60 1.19 -13.16
N MET A 169 -5.68 1.94 -13.13
CA MET A 169 -6.31 2.38 -11.87
C MET A 169 -7.25 1.31 -11.31
N ALA A 170 -7.34 1.24 -9.98
CA ALA A 170 -8.49 0.68 -9.29
C ALA A 170 -9.68 1.67 -9.35
N TYR A 171 -10.67 1.53 -8.47
CA TYR A 171 -11.75 2.51 -8.37
C TYR A 171 -11.20 3.91 -8.07
N SER A 172 -11.71 4.93 -8.73
CA SER A 172 -11.22 6.30 -8.59
C SER A 172 -12.38 7.28 -8.39
N HIS A 173 -12.22 8.22 -7.45
CA HIS A 173 -13.16 9.32 -7.27
C HIS A 173 -12.82 10.54 -8.14
N ASN A 174 -11.54 10.76 -8.41
CA ASN A 174 -11.04 11.94 -9.11
C ASN A 174 -10.63 11.70 -10.56
N GLY A 175 -10.68 10.46 -11.05
CA GLY A 175 -10.39 10.08 -12.43
C GLY A 175 -8.89 9.94 -12.78
N TYR A 176 -7.96 10.29 -11.88
CA TYR A 176 -6.52 10.18 -12.14
C TYR A 176 -5.72 9.42 -11.07
N LYS A 177 -6.34 9.11 -9.92
CA LYS A 177 -5.74 8.31 -8.85
C LYS A 177 -6.73 7.25 -8.37
N GLY A 178 -6.33 6.00 -8.39
CA GLY A 178 -7.11 4.88 -7.87
C GLY A 178 -7.03 4.79 -6.36
N ILE A 179 -8.10 4.31 -5.74
CA ILE A 179 -8.21 4.03 -4.31
C ILE A 179 -8.04 2.52 -4.11
N SER A 180 -7.20 2.14 -3.18
CA SER A 180 -6.93 0.75 -2.85
C SER A 180 -8.20 0.01 -2.42
N VAL A 181 -8.34 -1.22 -2.86
CA VAL A 181 -9.37 -2.14 -2.34
C VAL A 181 -9.12 -2.41 -0.86
N LEU A 182 -7.84 -2.48 -0.46
CA LEU A 182 -7.43 -2.71 0.93
C LEU A 182 -7.79 -1.51 1.82
N GLU A 183 -7.64 -0.28 1.31
CA GLU A 183 -8.05 0.94 2.02
C GLU A 183 -9.56 0.96 2.26
N ARG A 184 -10.35 0.60 1.25
CA ARG A 184 -11.82 0.52 1.37
C ARG A 184 -12.30 -0.57 2.31
N ALA A 185 -11.53 -1.65 2.47
CA ALA A 185 -11.80 -2.76 3.38
C ALA A 185 -11.05 -2.66 4.72
N SER A 186 -10.44 -1.51 5.01
CA SER A 186 -9.53 -1.33 6.15
C SER A 186 -10.16 -1.68 7.50
N GLU A 187 -11.43 -1.34 7.74
CA GLU A 187 -12.13 -1.66 8.98
C GLU A 187 -12.27 -3.18 9.19
N VAL A 188 -12.65 -3.91 8.12
CA VAL A 188 -12.79 -5.37 8.19
C VAL A 188 -11.44 -6.05 8.40
N ILE A 189 -10.40 -5.54 7.71
CA ILE A 189 -9.02 -6.01 7.86
C ILE A 189 -8.50 -5.73 9.28
N ALA A 190 -8.78 -4.55 9.82
CA ALA A 190 -8.42 -4.19 11.19
C ALA A 190 -9.10 -5.10 12.23
N ALA A 191 -10.39 -5.36 12.08
CA ALA A 191 -11.13 -6.28 12.97
C ALA A 191 -10.57 -7.71 12.92
N ALA A 192 -10.25 -8.21 11.72
CA ALA A 192 -9.66 -9.54 11.54
C ALA A 192 -8.26 -9.62 12.19
N ARG A 193 -7.43 -8.58 12.04
CA ARG A 193 -6.10 -8.51 12.69
C ARG A 193 -6.22 -8.46 14.21
N ALA A 194 -7.13 -7.65 14.74
CA ALA A 194 -7.36 -7.58 16.19
C ALA A 194 -7.78 -8.93 16.76
N SER A 195 -8.66 -9.65 16.07
CA SER A 195 -9.07 -11.01 16.45
C SER A 195 -7.89 -11.98 16.40
N GLN A 196 -7.06 -11.93 15.36
CA GLN A 196 -5.87 -12.77 15.25
C GLN A 196 -4.87 -12.46 16.37
N GLN A 197 -4.63 -11.18 16.68
CA GLN A 197 -3.73 -10.77 17.75
C GLN A 197 -4.24 -11.21 19.13
N TYR A 198 -5.56 -11.10 19.36
CA TYR A 198 -6.17 -11.62 20.58
C TYR A 198 -5.94 -13.12 20.75
N ASN A 199 -6.15 -13.90 19.68
CA ASN A 199 -5.93 -15.34 19.70
C ASN A 199 -4.44 -15.68 19.96
N LEU A 200 -3.52 -14.97 19.30
CA LEU A 200 -2.08 -15.17 19.52
C LEU A 200 -1.69 -14.88 20.97
N ASN A 201 -2.18 -13.79 21.55
CA ASN A 201 -1.92 -13.44 22.95
C ASN A 201 -2.54 -14.49 23.90
N TYR A 202 -3.75 -14.98 23.61
CA TYR A 202 -4.38 -16.03 24.40
C TYR A 202 -3.55 -17.30 24.41
N TYR A 203 -3.09 -17.77 23.25
CA TYR A 203 -2.24 -18.97 23.16
C TYR A 203 -0.85 -18.75 23.75
N ALA A 204 -0.24 -17.56 23.58
CA ALA A 204 1.04 -17.23 24.16
C ALA A 204 1.01 -17.28 25.70
N ASN A 205 -0.13 -16.94 26.30
CA ASN A 205 -0.36 -17.05 27.74
C ASN A 205 -0.83 -18.45 28.19
N GLY A 206 -0.61 -19.47 27.38
CA GLY A 206 -0.95 -20.87 27.71
C GLY A 206 -2.44 -21.18 27.72
N GLY A 207 -3.28 -20.30 27.14
CA GLY A 207 -4.74 -20.50 27.08
C GLY A 207 -5.45 -20.38 28.43
N GLN A 208 -4.72 -19.96 29.47
CA GLN A 208 -5.28 -19.76 30.79
C GLN A 208 -5.78 -18.32 30.96
N PRO A 209 -7.03 -18.09 31.41
CA PRO A 209 -7.43 -16.76 31.85
C PRO A 209 -6.53 -16.34 33.02
N GLY A 210 -6.09 -15.08 33.00
CA GLY A 210 -5.39 -14.49 34.16
C GLY A 210 -6.22 -14.76 35.42
N GLY A 211 -5.55 -15.11 36.51
CA GLY A 211 -6.19 -15.59 37.74
C GLY A 211 -7.34 -14.70 38.21
N VAL A 212 -8.29 -15.30 38.89
CA VAL A 212 -9.39 -14.60 39.58
C VAL A 212 -8.90 -14.24 40.96
N LEU A 213 -8.90 -12.94 41.30
CA LEU A 213 -8.64 -12.45 42.66
C LEU A 213 -10.00 -12.38 43.41
N GLU A 214 -10.17 -13.25 44.35
CA GLU A 214 -11.29 -13.18 45.26
C GLU A 214 -10.86 -12.50 46.57
N THR A 215 -11.69 -11.62 47.10
CA THR A 215 -11.46 -10.96 48.37
C THR A 215 -12.79 -10.73 49.09
N GLU A 216 -12.81 -10.96 50.40
CA GLU A 216 -13.93 -10.62 51.25
C GLU A 216 -13.94 -9.13 51.65
N ALA A 217 -12.86 -8.40 51.30
CA ALA A 217 -12.75 -6.96 51.59
C ALA A 217 -13.69 -6.13 50.72
N ASP A 218 -14.34 -5.14 51.33
CA ASP A 218 -15.12 -4.16 50.60
C ASP A 218 -14.20 -3.30 49.71
N LEU A 219 -14.32 -3.50 48.40
CA LEU A 219 -13.61 -2.78 47.36
C LEU A 219 -14.40 -1.55 46.86
N SER A 220 -15.55 -1.26 47.42
CA SER A 220 -16.29 -0.03 47.20
C SER A 220 -15.57 1.12 47.92
N GLY A 221 -15.09 2.10 47.18
CA GLY A 221 -14.41 3.28 47.74
C GLY A 221 -13.14 3.65 47.00
N THR A 222 -12.72 4.86 47.24
CA THR A 222 -11.53 5.46 46.67
C THR A 222 -10.47 5.65 47.75
N LYS A 223 -9.20 5.51 47.37
CA LYS A 223 -8.06 5.84 48.22
C LYS A 223 -7.33 7.02 47.58
N THR A 224 -7.07 8.05 48.40
CA THR A 224 -6.28 9.19 47.96
C THR A 224 -4.81 8.82 48.01
N ILE A 225 -4.10 9.01 46.88
CA ILE A 225 -2.67 8.79 46.77
C ILE A 225 -2.03 10.14 46.45
N THR A 226 -1.01 10.48 47.22
CA THR A 226 -0.19 11.67 46.95
C THR A 226 0.95 11.24 45.98
N LEU A 227 0.99 11.86 44.81
CA LEU A 227 2.07 11.70 43.84
C LEU A 227 3.35 12.42 44.32
N ALA A 228 4.50 12.04 43.73
CA ALA A 228 5.78 12.69 43.98
C ALA A 228 5.76 14.23 43.78
N ASP A 229 4.84 14.71 42.95
CA ASP A 229 4.60 16.15 42.68
C ASP A 229 3.70 16.83 43.69
N GLY A 230 3.33 16.19 44.80
CA GLY A 230 2.45 16.74 45.83
C GLY A 230 0.98 16.78 45.43
N LYS A 231 0.56 16.29 44.27
CA LYS A 231 -0.85 16.22 43.84
C LYS A 231 -1.52 14.99 44.46
N GLU A 232 -2.68 15.22 45.03
CA GLU A 232 -3.56 14.15 45.53
C GLU A 232 -4.48 13.68 44.41
N ILE A 233 -4.44 12.36 44.11
CA ILE A 233 -5.34 11.71 43.16
C ILE A 233 -6.18 10.69 43.91
N SER A 234 -7.49 10.74 43.73
CA SER A 234 -8.41 9.73 44.23
C SER A 234 -8.51 8.57 43.26
N VAL A 235 -8.03 7.37 43.64
CA VAL A 235 -8.00 6.19 42.84
C VAL A 235 -8.87 5.11 43.46
N SER A 236 -9.64 4.38 42.63
CA SER A 236 -10.46 3.26 43.10
C SER A 236 -9.58 2.17 43.74
N LYS A 237 -10.01 1.60 44.86
CA LYS A 237 -9.33 0.47 45.49
C LYS A 237 -9.14 -0.70 44.53
N LYS A 238 -10.11 -0.94 43.63
CA LYS A 238 -10.03 -1.96 42.58
C LYS A 238 -8.86 -1.72 41.63
N ASP A 239 -8.67 -0.48 41.19
CA ASP A 239 -7.60 -0.12 40.27
C ASP A 239 -6.21 -0.19 40.90
N LEU A 240 -6.11 0.05 42.20
CA LEU A 240 -4.85 -0.14 42.94
C LEU A 240 -4.44 -1.60 42.99
N ILE A 241 -5.36 -2.48 43.33
CA ILE A 241 -5.10 -3.93 43.39
C ILE A 241 -4.74 -4.45 42.01
N ARG A 242 -5.45 -4.00 40.96
CA ARG A 242 -5.15 -4.37 39.59
C ARG A 242 -3.76 -3.95 39.15
N ARG A 243 -3.35 -2.71 39.44
CA ARG A 243 -2.00 -2.19 39.13
C ARG A 243 -0.87 -2.94 39.87
N GLU A 244 -1.10 -3.26 41.16
CA GLU A 244 -0.14 -4.08 41.92
C GLU A 244 -0.03 -5.50 41.37
N TRP A 245 -1.14 -6.08 40.95
CA TRP A 245 -1.14 -7.40 40.32
C TRP A 245 -0.37 -7.39 38.98
N GLU A 246 -0.68 -6.46 38.11
CA GLU A 246 -0.01 -6.28 36.82
C GLU A 246 1.50 -6.08 37.00
N LYS A 247 1.91 -5.28 37.98
CA LYS A 247 3.33 -5.02 38.30
C LYS A 247 4.11 -6.25 38.78
N ARG A 248 3.42 -7.23 39.39
CA ARG A 248 4.07 -8.44 39.90
C ARG A 248 4.11 -9.57 38.87
N HIS A 249 3.29 -9.51 37.82
CA HIS A 249 3.11 -10.58 36.85
C HIS A 249 3.40 -10.15 35.40
N SER A 250 3.88 -8.93 35.17
CA SER A 250 4.52 -8.47 33.95
C SER A 250 6.05 -8.66 34.06
#